data_8b40def9b45a5d730929f744db0d2c14
#
_entry.id   8b40def9b45a5d730929f744db0d2c14
#
_cell.length_a   1.000
_cell.length_b   1.000
_cell.length_c   1.000
_cell.angle_alpha   90.00
_cell.angle_beta   90.00
_cell.angle_gamma   90.00
#
_symmetry.space_group_name_H-M   'P 1'
#
loop_
_entity.id
_entity.type
_entity.pdbx_description
1 polymer ?
#
loop_
_entity_poly.entity_id
_entity_poly.type
_entity_poly.pdbx_seq_one_letter_code
_entity_poly.pdbx_strand_id
1 'polypeptide(L)'
;MSVQTITRSRTPVNPADRRREPRRPASGKVHLRYESEPRCEADVDLLDVSDSGFRASHRHGLLPLGANATFRHPEASGLARVVWNWMHADHVETGFVVIR
;
A
#
# COMPACT_ATOMS: atom_id res chain seq x y z
N MET A 1 5.49 29.03 2.53
CA MET A 1 5.60 28.89 2.67
C MET A 1 5.72 28.58 2.84
N SER A 2 5.36 28.29 2.69
CA SER A 2 5.40 27.81 2.84
C SER A 2 5.54 27.24 2.93
N VAL A 3 5.40 26.92 2.77
CA VAL A 3 5.51 26.32 2.85
C VAL A 3 5.33 25.77 3.00
N GLN A 4 5.25 25.43 2.87
CA GLN A 4 5.14 24.91 2.95
C GLN A 4 5.20 24.38 2.78
N THR A 5 5.12 24.32 2.49
CA THR A 5 5.25 23.74 2.32
C THR A 5 5.33 23.17 2.21
N ILE A 6 5.41 22.86 1.99
CA ILE A 6 5.53 22.24 1.92
C ILE A 6 5.52 21.48 1.95
N THR A 7 5.48 21.22 1.84
CA THR A 7 5.46 20.55 1.90
C THR A 7 5.30 19.83 1.96
N ARG A 8 5.29 19.30 1.64
CA ARG A 8 5.12 18.82 1.81
C ARG A 8 4.97 18.09 1.47
N SER A 9 4.88 17.93 1.27
CA SER A 9 4.71 17.30 1.04
C SER A 9 4.56 16.56 0.81
N ARG A 10 4.56 16.07 0.48
CA ARG A 10 4.44 15.57 0.48
C ARG A 10 3.89 14.95 0.15
N THR A 11 3.64 14.89 0.03
CA THR A 11 2.99 14.48 -0.08
C THR A 11 2.37 14.22 -0.43
N PRO A 12 2.19 13.68 -0.80
CA PRO A 12 1.44 13.61 -1.03
C PRO A 12 0.60 13.62 -0.88
N VAL A 13 0.33 13.59 -1.05
CA VAL A 13 -0.46 13.85 -0.68
C VAL A 13 -0.97 14.22 -0.54
N ASN A 14 -1.32 14.34 -0.60
CA ASN A 14 -1.96 14.96 -0.25
C ASN A 14 -2.42 15.34 0.18
N PRO A 15 -2.61 15.34 0.04
CA PRO A 15 -3.09 15.88 0.63
C PRO A 15 -3.86 16.05 1.07
N ALA A 16 -4.28 15.94 0.96
CA ALA A 16 -4.94 16.16 1.47
C ALA A 16 -5.57 15.61 1.77
N ASP A 17 -5.63 15.31 1.65
CA ASP A 17 -6.02 14.92 2.26
C ASP A 17 -6.07 14.10 2.84
N ARG A 18 -5.75 13.59 2.32
CA ARG A 18 -5.70 12.78 2.94
C ARG A 18 -5.76 12.71 4.16
N ARG A 19 -5.33 12.87 4.21
CA ARG A 19 -5.39 12.98 5.43
C ARG A 19 -6.62 12.77 6.04
N ARG A 20 -7.53 12.65 5.48
CA ARG A 20 -8.69 12.56 6.05
C ARG A 20 -9.23 11.26 6.25
N GLU A 21 -8.64 10.19 5.78
CA GLU A 21 -9.06 8.84 6.11
C GLU A 21 -8.28 8.36 7.30
N PRO A 22 -8.92 8.03 8.40
CA PRO A 22 -8.18 7.48 9.52
C PRO A 22 -7.60 6.14 9.15
N ARG A 23 -6.34 5.95 9.53
CA ARG A 23 -5.67 4.67 9.39
C ARG A 23 -5.58 4.04 10.76
N ARG A 24 -5.81 2.74 10.83
CA ARG A 24 -5.68 2.01 12.08
C ARG A 24 -4.68 0.89 11.92
N PRO A 25 -3.89 0.62 12.95
CA PRO A 25 -2.95 -0.49 12.90
C PRO A 25 -3.67 -1.80 12.67
N ALA A 26 -3.01 -2.69 11.93
CA ALA A 26 -3.53 -4.01 11.66
C ALA A 26 -2.37 -4.96 11.53
N SER A 27 -2.63 -6.25 11.59
CA SER A 27 -1.58 -7.25 11.49
C SER A 27 -2.12 -8.50 10.82
N GLY A 28 -1.22 -9.39 10.46
CA GLY A 28 -1.55 -10.63 9.79
C GLY A 28 -0.95 -10.63 8.39
N LYS A 29 -1.23 -11.70 7.67
CA LYS A 29 -0.67 -11.85 6.32
C LYS A 29 -1.65 -11.32 5.29
N VAL A 30 -1.09 -10.70 4.24
CA VAL A 30 -1.83 -10.37 3.04
C VAL A 30 -1.32 -11.28 1.95
N HIS A 31 -2.20 -12.04 1.36
CA HIS A 31 -1.87 -12.87 0.21
C HIS A 31 -2.19 -12.08 -1.05
N LEU A 32 -1.18 -11.88 -1.89
CA LEU A 32 -1.29 -11.12 -3.13
C LEU A 32 -1.12 -12.05 -4.31
N ARG A 33 -1.95 -11.87 -5.33
CA ARG A 33 -1.80 -12.58 -6.59
C ARG A 33 -1.92 -11.58 -7.72
N TYR A 34 -0.82 -11.43 -8.47
CA TYR A 34 -0.80 -10.50 -9.60
C TYR A 34 -1.49 -11.12 -10.79
N GLU A 35 -2.21 -10.28 -11.53
CA GLU A 35 -2.98 -10.74 -12.68
C GLU A 35 -2.14 -10.83 -13.96
N SER A 36 -1.01 -10.13 -14.00
CA SER A 36 -0.18 -10.11 -15.21
C SER A 36 0.65 -11.39 -15.36
N GLU A 37 1.21 -11.59 -16.54
CA GLU A 37 2.07 -12.75 -16.83
C GLU A 37 3.54 -12.38 -16.62
N PRO A 38 4.34 -13.25 -16.02
CA PRO A 38 3.92 -14.51 -15.44
C PRO A 38 3.15 -14.27 -14.14
N ARG A 39 2.23 -15.14 -13.85
CA ARG A 39 1.45 -15.02 -12.64
C ARG A 39 2.36 -15.17 -11.43
N CYS A 40 2.17 -14.33 -10.45
CA CYS A 40 3.07 -14.25 -9.31
C CYS A 40 2.25 -14.07 -8.04
N GLU A 41 2.64 -14.78 -6.98
CA GLU A 41 1.98 -14.67 -5.68
C GLU A 41 3.00 -14.29 -4.63
N ALA A 42 2.57 -13.56 -3.63
CA ALA A 42 3.44 -13.14 -2.54
C ALA A 42 2.63 -12.98 -1.27
N ASP A 43 3.26 -13.29 -0.15
CA ASP A 43 2.68 -13.00 1.16
C ASP A 43 3.44 -11.83 1.75
N VAL A 44 2.70 -10.85 2.24
CA VAL A 44 3.28 -9.67 2.87
C VAL A 44 2.62 -9.44 4.21
N ASP A 45 3.24 -8.64 5.08
CA ASP A 45 2.74 -8.40 6.43
C ASP A 45 1.92 -7.13 6.47
N LEU A 46 0.68 -7.23 6.92
CA LEU A 46 -0.21 -6.08 7.00
C LEU A 46 0.25 -5.15 8.11
N LEU A 47 0.32 -3.86 7.83
CA LEU A 47 0.74 -2.84 8.80
C LEU A 47 -0.43 -2.00 9.27
N ASP A 48 -1.27 -1.53 8.36
CA ASP A 48 -2.44 -0.75 8.70
C ASP A 48 -3.46 -0.80 7.56
N VAL A 49 -4.67 -0.40 7.88
CA VAL A 49 -5.78 -0.34 6.93
C VAL A 49 -6.49 1.00 7.05
N SER A 50 -7.11 1.39 5.96
CA SER A 50 -8.03 2.53 5.90
C SER A 50 -9.18 2.16 4.98
N ASP A 51 -10.14 3.05 4.82
CA ASP A 51 -11.29 2.76 3.96
C ASP A 51 -10.89 2.52 2.52
N SER A 52 -9.87 3.19 2.02
CA SER A 52 -9.51 3.08 0.61
C SER A 52 -8.35 2.15 0.34
N GLY A 53 -7.67 1.62 1.36
CA GLY A 53 -6.53 0.77 1.09
C GLY A 53 -5.84 0.24 2.32
N PHE A 54 -4.62 -0.22 2.13
CA PHE A 54 -3.82 -0.79 3.20
C PHE A 54 -2.33 -0.61 2.90
N ARG A 55 -1.52 -0.81 3.91
CA ARG A 55 -0.07 -0.74 3.81
C ARG A 55 0.51 -2.05 4.34
N ALA A 56 1.55 -2.53 3.69
CA ALA A 56 2.15 -3.81 4.04
C ALA A 56 3.67 -3.74 3.99
N SER A 57 4.31 -4.63 4.74
CA SER A 57 5.77 -4.75 4.81
C SER A 57 6.19 -6.10 4.23
N HIS A 58 7.30 -6.11 3.49
CA HIS A 58 7.79 -7.35 2.87
C HIS A 58 9.25 -7.21 2.47
N ARG A 59 9.81 -8.30 1.94
CA ARG A 59 11.19 -8.34 1.47
C ARG A 59 11.28 -8.80 0.03
N HIS A 60 10.28 -8.51 -0.77
CA HIS A 60 10.24 -8.92 -2.18
C HIS A 60 10.82 -7.87 -3.12
N GLY A 61 11.43 -6.80 -2.58
CA GLY A 61 11.90 -5.70 -3.39
C GLY A 61 10.77 -4.76 -3.76
N LEU A 62 11.03 -3.85 -4.67
CA LEU A 62 10.01 -2.89 -5.09
C LEU A 62 8.94 -3.61 -5.91
N LEU A 63 7.70 -3.43 -5.51
CA LEU A 63 6.59 -3.99 -6.28
C LEU A 63 6.26 -3.06 -7.44
N PRO A 64 5.77 -3.58 -8.57
CA PRO A 64 5.54 -2.73 -9.75
C PRO A 64 4.41 -1.74 -9.50
N LEU A 65 4.72 -0.44 -9.62
CA LEU A 65 3.74 0.62 -9.44
C LEU A 65 2.66 0.50 -10.51
N GLY A 66 1.42 0.68 -10.10
CA GLY A 66 0.28 0.58 -10.99
C GLY A 66 -0.20 -0.83 -11.25
N ALA A 67 0.51 -1.84 -10.76
CA ALA A 67 0.09 -3.23 -10.95
C ALA A 67 -1.13 -3.54 -10.10
N ASN A 68 -2.04 -4.32 -10.66
CA ASN A 68 -3.21 -4.79 -9.95
C ASN A 68 -2.96 -6.19 -9.42
N ALA A 69 -3.47 -6.46 -8.23
CA ALA A 69 -3.36 -7.77 -7.62
C ALA A 69 -4.63 -8.06 -6.83
N THR A 70 -5.07 -9.30 -6.85
CA THR A 70 -6.09 -9.70 -5.89
C THR A 70 -5.41 -9.84 -4.52
N PHE A 71 -6.12 -9.46 -3.49
CA PHE A 71 -5.57 -9.53 -2.14
C PHE A 71 -6.55 -10.20 -1.20
N ARG A 72 -6.00 -10.80 -0.14
CA ARG A 72 -6.79 -11.29 0.97
C ARG A 72 -6.00 -11.06 2.25
N HIS A 73 -6.59 -10.37 3.21
CA HIS A 73 -6.03 -10.19 4.53
C HIS A 73 -7.13 -10.38 5.58
N PRO A 74 -6.78 -10.37 6.88
CA PRO A 74 -7.77 -10.75 7.91
C PRO A 74 -9.06 -9.93 7.91
N GLU A 75 -9.05 -8.73 7.36
CA GLU A 75 -10.22 -7.85 7.44
C GLU A 75 -10.94 -7.68 6.11
N ALA A 76 -10.32 -8.04 4.97
CA ALA A 76 -10.94 -7.80 3.68
C ALA A 76 -10.26 -8.60 2.58
N SER A 77 -10.91 -8.64 1.42
CA SER A 77 -10.34 -9.20 0.21
C SER A 77 -10.90 -8.46 -1.00
N GLY A 78 -10.21 -8.54 -2.11
CA GLY A 78 -10.65 -7.86 -3.32
C GLY A 78 -9.51 -7.63 -4.29
N LEU A 79 -9.60 -6.53 -5.03
CA LEU A 79 -8.61 -6.12 -6.00
C LEU A 79 -7.94 -4.84 -5.51
N ALA A 80 -6.64 -4.77 -5.63
CA ALA A 80 -5.89 -3.60 -5.18
C ALA A 80 -4.83 -3.24 -6.22
N ARG A 81 -4.37 -1.99 -6.15
CA ARG A 81 -3.32 -1.47 -7.02
C ARG A 81 -2.17 -0.98 -6.17
N VAL A 82 -0.94 -1.32 -6.59
CA VAL A 82 0.28 -0.82 -5.95
C VAL A 82 0.42 0.67 -6.30
N VAL A 83 0.49 1.53 -5.28
CA VAL A 83 0.56 2.96 -5.52
C VAL A 83 1.87 3.60 -5.07
N TRP A 84 2.59 3.00 -4.13
CA TRP A 84 3.92 3.48 -3.76
C TRP A 84 4.70 2.39 -3.03
N ASN A 85 6.02 2.53 -3.05
CA ASN A 85 6.94 1.72 -2.26
C ASN A 85 7.86 2.65 -1.49
N TRP A 86 8.25 2.23 -0.30
CA TRP A 86 9.25 2.93 0.51
C TRP A 86 10.28 1.91 0.97
N MET A 87 11.50 2.05 0.48
CA MET A 87 12.57 1.11 0.77
C MET A 87 13.26 1.47 2.07
N HIS A 88 13.33 0.51 2.97
CA HIS A 88 14.11 0.59 4.19
C HIS A 88 15.35 -0.29 4.05
N ALA A 89 16.20 -0.28 5.07
CA ALA A 89 17.45 -1.04 5.00
C ALA A 89 17.22 -2.55 4.85
N ASP A 90 16.18 -3.07 5.51
CA ASP A 90 15.95 -4.51 5.58
C ASP A 90 14.59 -4.94 5.09
N HIS A 91 13.76 -4.01 4.61
CA HIS A 91 12.42 -4.35 4.13
C HIS A 91 11.89 -3.24 3.25
N VAL A 92 10.74 -3.48 2.66
CA VAL A 92 10.04 -2.49 1.85
C VAL A 92 8.64 -2.33 2.42
N GLU A 93 8.16 -1.10 2.50
CA GLU A 93 6.75 -0.84 2.77
C GLU A 93 6.07 -0.46 1.48
N THR A 94 4.91 -1.02 1.23
CA THR A 94 4.16 -0.78 0.00
C THR A 94 2.75 -0.35 0.35
N GLY A 95 2.28 0.69 -0.32
CA GLY A 95 0.92 1.16 -0.19
C GLY A 95 0.05 0.64 -1.32
N PHE A 96 -1.16 0.23 -0.95
CA PHE A 96 -2.14 -0.33 -1.87
C PHE A 96 -3.44 0.43 -1.76
N VAL A 97 -4.07 0.68 -2.89
CA VAL A 97 -5.42 1.25 -2.96
C VAL A 97 -6.36 0.15 -3.42
N VAL A 98 -7.47 -0.01 -2.69
CA VAL A 98 -8.48 -0.99 -3.06
C VAL A 98 -9.29 -0.43 -4.22
N ILE A 99 -9.46 -1.25 -5.25
CA ILE A 99 -10.19 -0.88 -6.45
C ILE A 99 -11.63 -1.37 -6.31
N ARG A 100 -12.57 -0.44 -6.48
CA ARG A 100 -13.99 -0.75 -6.35
C ARG A 100 -14.76 -0.50 -7.61
#